data_8e3ac93428fa9534a9f0631b77bb4264
#
_entry.id   8e3ac93428fa9534a9f0631b77bb4264
#
_cell.length_a   1.000
_cell.length_b   1.000
_cell.length_c   1.000
_cell.angle_alpha   90.00
_cell.angle_beta   90.00
_cell.angle_gamma   90.00
#
_symmetry.space_group_name_H-M   'P 1'
#
loop_
_entity.id
_entity.type
_entity.pdbx_description
1 polymer ?
#
loop_
_entity_poly.entity_id
_entity_poly.type
_entity_poly.pdbx_seq_one_letter_code
_entity_poly.pdbx_strand_id
1 'polypeptide(L)'
;MGQEWSNELSKAMAPAMESMTPDALEKLWPTMPAELMETFLGRGLNPESLDAKTKLLLTLQGLTILGAQAEAQIRLTVRHALEAGATEQEITETIALAAMFGGVPAMTKANELARAVFEQSKADRG
;
A
#
# COMPACT_ATOMS: atom_id res chain seq x y z
N MET A 1 22.73 28.69 -1.99
CA MET A 1 22.84 27.89 -0.79
C MET A 1 21.97 26.63 -0.82
N GLY A 2 20.74 26.70 -1.29
CA GLY A 2 19.85 25.55 -1.32
C GLY A 2 20.27 24.44 -2.27
N GLN A 3 20.84 24.78 -3.44
CA GLN A 3 21.21 23.80 -4.44
C GLN A 3 22.45 23.00 -4.08
N GLU A 4 23.44 23.64 -3.46
CA GLU A 4 24.65 22.95 -3.05
C GLU A 4 24.37 21.91 -1.98
N TRP A 5 23.53 22.26 -1.02
CA TRP A 5 23.13 21.36 0.05
C TRP A 5 22.31 20.19 -0.51
N SER A 6 21.38 20.45 -1.45
CA SER A 6 20.58 19.42 -2.12
C SER A 6 21.45 18.47 -2.92
N ASN A 7 22.45 18.99 -3.63
CA ASN A 7 23.36 18.16 -4.44
C ASN A 7 24.23 17.27 -3.57
N GLU A 8 24.72 17.77 -2.44
CA GLU A 8 25.51 16.98 -1.52
C GLU A 8 24.67 15.90 -0.85
N LEU A 9 23.45 16.24 -0.47
CA LEU A 9 22.52 15.27 0.10
C LEU A 9 22.18 14.19 -0.92
N SER A 10 21.92 14.56 -2.17
CA SER A 10 21.64 13.61 -3.24
C SER A 10 22.81 12.67 -3.49
N LYS A 11 24.04 13.21 -3.50
CA LYS A 11 25.26 12.41 -3.68
C LYS A 11 25.47 11.42 -2.53
N ALA A 12 25.18 11.88 -1.30
CA ALA A 12 25.33 11.03 -0.12
C ALA A 12 24.29 9.91 -0.09
N MET A 13 23.08 10.20 -0.57
CA MET A 13 21.97 9.23 -0.54
C MET A 13 21.87 8.37 -1.80
N ALA A 14 22.50 8.79 -2.92
CA ALA A 14 22.41 8.08 -4.18
C ALA A 14 22.80 6.60 -4.11
N PRO A 15 23.92 6.23 -3.46
CA PRO A 15 24.27 4.80 -3.35
C PRO A 15 23.23 3.99 -2.59
N ALA A 16 22.66 4.57 -1.52
CA ALA A 16 21.61 3.91 -0.75
C ALA A 16 20.35 3.76 -1.58
N MET A 17 19.98 4.80 -2.33
CA MET A 17 18.80 4.78 -3.19
C MET A 17 18.95 3.82 -4.36
N GLU A 18 20.15 3.73 -4.93
CA GLU A 18 20.43 2.80 -6.04
C GLU A 18 20.32 1.35 -5.61
N SER A 19 20.69 1.03 -4.37
CA SER A 19 20.59 -0.31 -3.84
C SER A 19 19.19 -0.67 -3.35
N MET A 20 18.30 0.33 -3.24
CA MET A 20 16.94 0.10 -2.77
C MET A 20 15.99 -0.21 -3.92
N THR A 21 15.53 -1.46 -3.97
CA THR A 21 14.47 -1.86 -4.89
C THR A 21 13.12 -1.47 -4.28
N PRO A 22 12.05 -1.39 -5.08
CA PRO A 22 10.70 -1.17 -4.51
C PRO A 22 10.35 -2.19 -3.43
N ASP A 23 10.78 -3.44 -3.58
CA ASP A 23 10.53 -4.47 -2.58
C ASP A 23 11.28 -4.21 -1.28
N ALA A 24 12.52 -3.73 -1.36
CA ALA A 24 13.30 -3.38 -0.17
C ALA A 24 12.69 -2.20 0.56
N LEU A 25 12.25 -1.17 -0.18
CA LEU A 25 11.57 -0.01 0.39
C LEU A 25 10.29 -0.42 1.09
N GLU A 26 9.51 -1.31 0.48
CA GLU A 26 8.26 -1.80 1.06
C GLU A 26 8.51 -2.51 2.38
N LYS A 27 9.54 -3.34 2.46
CA LYS A 27 9.86 -4.10 3.68
C LYS A 27 10.31 -3.19 4.82
N LEU A 28 11.03 -2.11 4.48
CA LEU A 28 11.55 -1.17 5.47
C LEU A 28 10.53 -0.11 5.86
N TRP A 29 9.49 0.07 5.07
CA TRP A 29 8.50 1.12 5.30
C TRP A 29 7.60 0.75 6.47
N PRO A 30 7.59 1.52 7.56
CA PRO A 30 6.74 1.21 8.69
C PRO A 30 5.26 1.39 8.35
N THR A 31 4.43 0.56 8.96
CA THR A 31 2.99 0.71 8.83
C THR A 31 2.54 1.94 9.64
N MET A 32 1.85 2.84 8.98
CA MET A 32 1.35 4.05 9.63
C MET A 32 0.20 3.69 10.59
N PRO A 33 0.20 4.20 11.84
CA PRO A 33 -0.91 3.97 12.75
C PRO A 33 -2.23 4.47 12.19
N ALA A 34 -3.33 3.80 12.56
CA ALA A 34 -4.65 4.09 12.03
C ALA A 34 -5.07 5.55 12.22
N GLU A 35 -4.81 6.12 13.38
CA GLU A 35 -5.18 7.50 13.67
C GLU A 35 -4.42 8.48 12.80
N LEU A 36 -3.15 8.21 12.58
CA LEU A 36 -2.32 9.05 11.72
C LEU A 36 -2.76 8.96 10.27
N MET A 37 -3.10 7.74 9.81
CA MET A 37 -3.65 7.55 8.47
C MET A 37 -4.95 8.32 8.27
N GLU A 38 -5.84 8.29 9.27
CA GLU A 38 -7.11 8.99 9.19
C GLU A 38 -6.92 10.50 9.09
N THR A 39 -5.90 11.03 9.79
CA THR A 39 -5.57 12.45 9.76
C THR A 39 -5.02 12.89 8.41
N PHE A 40 -4.09 12.12 7.83
CA PHE A 40 -3.37 12.53 6.61
C PHE A 40 -3.99 11.97 5.33
N LEU A 41 -4.53 10.76 5.37
CA LEU A 41 -5.06 10.09 4.19
C LEU A 41 -6.58 10.04 4.18
N GLY A 42 -7.21 9.93 5.35
CA GLY A 42 -8.63 9.72 5.49
C GLY A 42 -9.44 11.01 5.56
N ARG A 43 -10.30 11.08 6.58
CA ARG A 43 -11.22 12.20 6.72
C ARG A 43 -10.56 13.49 7.16
N GLY A 44 -9.43 13.39 7.87
CA GLY A 44 -8.76 14.56 8.40
C GLY A 44 -9.68 15.34 9.32
N LEU A 45 -9.90 16.61 8.98
CA LEU A 45 -10.82 17.48 9.73
C LEU A 45 -12.23 17.53 9.12
N ASN A 46 -12.47 16.79 8.04
CA ASN A 46 -13.75 16.79 7.35
C ASN A 46 -14.48 15.46 7.56
N PRO A 47 -15.49 15.41 8.45
CA PRO A 47 -16.20 14.16 8.74
C PRO A 47 -17.00 13.60 7.56
N GLU A 48 -17.23 14.42 6.52
CA GLU A 48 -17.95 13.98 5.32
C GLU A 48 -17.04 13.35 4.28
N SER A 49 -15.72 13.44 4.45
CA SER A 49 -14.74 12.80 3.55
C SER A 49 -14.75 11.29 3.72
N LEU A 50 -14.25 10.59 2.69
CA LEU A 50 -14.01 9.15 2.78
C LEU A 50 -12.95 8.86 3.84
N ASP A 51 -13.16 7.79 4.60
CA ASP A 51 -12.18 7.38 5.60
C ASP A 51 -10.96 6.72 4.95
N ALA A 52 -9.91 6.51 5.74
CA ALA A 52 -8.68 5.93 5.26
C ALA A 52 -8.90 4.51 4.71
N LYS A 53 -9.70 3.70 5.40
CA LYS A 53 -10.00 2.34 4.95
C LYS A 53 -10.61 2.34 3.55
N THR A 54 -11.61 3.18 3.33
CA THR A 54 -12.29 3.26 2.03
C THR A 54 -11.32 3.70 0.94
N LYS A 55 -10.52 4.73 1.20
CA LYS A 55 -9.54 5.21 0.22
C LYS A 55 -8.51 4.15 -0.13
N LEU A 56 -8.06 3.39 0.86
CA LEU A 56 -7.08 2.31 0.65
C LEU A 56 -7.68 1.16 -0.16
N LEU A 57 -8.93 0.79 0.12
CA LEU A 57 -9.60 -0.26 -0.66
C LEU A 57 -9.81 0.18 -2.12
N LEU A 58 -10.18 1.43 -2.34
CA LEU A 58 -10.32 1.96 -3.70
C LEU A 58 -8.98 2.00 -4.42
N THR A 59 -7.90 2.36 -3.71
CA THR A 59 -6.56 2.35 -4.26
C THR A 59 -6.15 0.93 -4.67
N LEU A 60 -6.42 -0.03 -3.81
CA LEU A 60 -6.13 -1.44 -4.08
C LEU A 60 -6.88 -1.92 -5.32
N GLN A 61 -8.15 -1.56 -5.45
CA GLN A 61 -8.94 -1.92 -6.62
C GLN A 61 -8.35 -1.34 -7.89
N GLY A 62 -7.96 -0.06 -7.84
CA GLY A 62 -7.33 0.61 -8.99
C GLY A 62 -6.03 -0.07 -9.40
N LEU A 63 -5.17 -0.40 -8.44
CA LEU A 63 -3.91 -1.09 -8.70
C LEU A 63 -4.14 -2.46 -9.32
N THR A 64 -5.19 -3.16 -8.87
CA THR A 64 -5.56 -4.46 -9.43
C THR A 64 -6.05 -4.33 -10.87
N ILE A 65 -6.92 -3.35 -11.13
CA ILE A 65 -7.46 -3.08 -12.47
C ILE A 65 -6.34 -2.79 -13.47
N LEU A 66 -5.28 -2.12 -13.02
CA LEU A 66 -4.13 -1.82 -13.86
C LEU A 66 -3.25 -3.05 -14.15
N GLY A 67 -3.63 -4.21 -13.69
CA GLY A 67 -2.95 -5.47 -13.99
C GLY A 67 -2.12 -6.01 -12.84
N ALA A 68 -2.22 -5.42 -11.66
CA ALA A 68 -1.47 -5.83 -10.47
C ALA A 68 0.05 -5.83 -10.70
N GLN A 69 0.54 -4.91 -11.53
CA GLN A 69 1.97 -4.81 -11.87
C GLN A 69 2.78 -4.15 -10.76
N ALA A 70 2.20 -3.21 -10.04
CA ALA A 70 2.86 -2.50 -8.95
C ALA A 70 2.80 -3.32 -7.67
N GLU A 71 3.59 -4.39 -7.61
CA GLU A 71 3.51 -5.40 -6.55
C GLU A 71 3.80 -4.82 -5.16
N ALA A 72 4.87 -4.05 -5.03
CA ALA A 72 5.22 -3.43 -3.75
C ALA A 72 4.12 -2.49 -3.26
N GLN A 73 3.53 -1.71 -4.16
CA GLN A 73 2.45 -0.79 -3.81
C GLN A 73 1.20 -1.55 -3.38
N ILE A 74 0.91 -2.68 -4.01
CA ILE A 74 -0.23 -3.51 -3.61
C ILE A 74 0.00 -4.06 -2.20
N ARG A 75 1.18 -4.60 -1.91
CA ARG A 75 1.50 -5.12 -0.58
C ARG A 75 1.42 -4.03 0.49
N LEU A 76 1.98 -2.84 0.19
CA LEU A 76 1.89 -1.70 1.10
C LEU A 76 0.43 -1.28 1.34
N THR A 77 -0.36 -1.23 0.29
CA THR A 77 -1.77 -0.84 0.38
C THR A 77 -2.56 -1.85 1.22
N VAL A 78 -2.34 -3.14 1.00
CA VAL A 78 -3.01 -4.19 1.78
C VAL A 78 -2.61 -4.09 3.25
N ARG A 79 -1.33 -3.91 3.53
CA ARG A 79 -0.84 -3.78 4.92
C ARG A 79 -1.49 -2.60 5.63
N HIS A 80 -1.57 -1.45 4.95
CA HIS A 80 -2.18 -0.27 5.52
C HIS A 80 -3.70 -0.39 5.63
N ALA A 81 -4.35 -1.08 4.67
CA ALA A 81 -5.78 -1.34 4.75
C ALA A 81 -6.13 -2.17 5.99
N LEU A 82 -5.33 -3.20 6.29
CA LEU A 82 -5.51 -3.99 7.51
C LEU A 82 -5.39 -3.13 8.75
N GLU A 83 -4.37 -2.27 8.79
CA GLU A 83 -4.15 -1.35 9.92
C GLU A 83 -5.30 -0.36 10.07
N ALA A 84 -5.88 0.07 8.96
CA ALA A 84 -7.03 0.99 8.96
C ALA A 84 -8.35 0.31 9.34
N GLY A 85 -8.33 -1.00 9.55
CA GLY A 85 -9.50 -1.75 10.01
C GLY A 85 -10.20 -2.58 8.97
N ALA A 86 -9.64 -2.69 7.76
CA ALA A 86 -10.21 -3.58 6.75
C ALA A 86 -10.00 -5.03 7.14
N THR A 87 -10.99 -5.87 6.89
CA THR A 87 -10.88 -7.31 7.10
C THR A 87 -10.25 -7.96 5.87
N GLU A 88 -9.73 -9.16 6.05
CA GLU A 88 -9.23 -9.96 4.92
C GLU A 88 -10.33 -10.17 3.88
N GLN A 89 -11.56 -10.39 4.35
CA GLN A 89 -12.69 -10.57 3.45
C GLN A 89 -12.98 -9.31 2.64
N GLU A 90 -12.98 -8.14 3.28
CA GLU A 90 -13.18 -6.88 2.57
C GLU A 90 -12.12 -6.65 1.49
N ILE A 91 -10.87 -6.96 1.82
CA ILE A 91 -9.76 -6.84 0.86
C ILE A 91 -9.94 -7.82 -0.29
N THR A 92 -10.27 -9.07 0.00
CA THR A 92 -10.47 -10.11 -1.02
C THR A 92 -11.65 -9.76 -1.93
N GLU A 93 -12.75 -9.26 -1.37
CA GLU A 93 -13.90 -8.85 -2.16
C GLU A 93 -13.59 -7.65 -3.07
N THR A 94 -12.80 -6.71 -2.56
CA THR A 94 -12.36 -5.55 -3.34
C THR A 94 -11.57 -5.99 -4.56
N ILE A 95 -10.64 -6.93 -4.36
CA ILE A 95 -9.85 -7.50 -5.45
C ILE A 95 -10.75 -8.27 -6.43
N ALA A 96 -11.70 -9.03 -5.92
CA ALA A 96 -12.62 -9.80 -6.76
C ALA A 96 -13.46 -8.90 -7.67
N LEU A 97 -13.94 -7.77 -7.14
CA LEU A 97 -14.70 -6.80 -7.93
C LEU A 97 -13.86 -6.24 -9.07
N ALA A 98 -12.57 -6.08 -8.86
CA ALA A 98 -11.67 -5.57 -9.89
C ALA A 98 -11.58 -6.49 -11.10
N ALA A 99 -11.88 -7.79 -10.95
CA ALA A 99 -11.83 -8.74 -12.05
C ALA A 99 -12.79 -8.39 -13.17
N MET A 100 -13.90 -7.72 -12.86
CA MET A 100 -14.89 -7.28 -13.86
C MET A 100 -14.30 -6.25 -14.83
N PHE A 101 -13.24 -5.57 -14.42
CA PHE A 101 -12.61 -4.51 -15.22
C PHE A 101 -11.19 -4.87 -15.66
N GLY A 102 -10.42 -5.48 -14.79
CA GLY A 102 -9.02 -5.81 -15.05
C GLY A 102 -8.75 -7.26 -15.44
N GLY A 103 -9.75 -8.12 -15.33
CA GLY A 103 -9.62 -9.52 -15.71
C GLY A 103 -9.18 -10.44 -14.59
N VAL A 104 -9.36 -11.75 -14.82
CA VAL A 104 -9.05 -12.79 -13.82
C VAL A 104 -7.55 -12.91 -13.50
N PRO A 105 -6.63 -12.82 -14.49
CA PRO A 105 -5.20 -12.88 -14.16
C PRO A 105 -4.75 -11.78 -13.20
N ALA A 106 -5.24 -10.56 -13.37
CA ALA A 106 -4.93 -9.45 -12.46
C ALA A 106 -5.47 -9.72 -11.06
N MET A 107 -6.70 -10.21 -10.96
CA MET A 107 -7.31 -10.59 -9.70
C MET A 107 -6.50 -11.68 -8.99
N THR A 108 -6.10 -12.72 -9.71
CA THR A 108 -5.33 -13.84 -9.16
C THR A 108 -4.01 -13.35 -8.59
N LYS A 109 -3.31 -12.51 -9.35
CA LYS A 109 -2.03 -11.96 -8.91
C LYS A 109 -2.19 -11.09 -7.67
N ALA A 110 -3.18 -10.20 -7.66
CA ALA A 110 -3.44 -9.34 -6.51
C ALA A 110 -3.81 -10.15 -5.27
N ASN A 111 -4.58 -11.22 -5.43
CA ASN A 111 -4.93 -12.11 -4.32
C ASN A 111 -3.71 -12.82 -3.74
N GLU A 112 -2.78 -13.25 -4.58
CA GLU A 112 -1.54 -13.87 -4.11
C GLU A 112 -0.72 -12.88 -3.29
N LEU A 113 -0.61 -11.66 -3.77
CA LEU A 113 0.11 -10.60 -3.05
C LEU A 113 -0.56 -10.28 -1.71
N ALA A 114 -1.89 -10.19 -1.70
CA ALA A 114 -2.64 -9.92 -0.48
C ALA A 114 -2.48 -11.03 0.54
N ARG A 115 -2.54 -12.29 0.11
CA ARG A 115 -2.38 -13.44 1.00
C ARG A 115 -1.01 -13.46 1.67
N ALA A 116 0.03 -13.11 0.93
CA ALA A 116 1.37 -13.01 1.49
C ALA A 116 1.42 -11.98 2.63
N VAL A 117 0.72 -10.87 2.46
CA VAL A 117 0.64 -9.84 3.51
C VAL A 117 -0.18 -10.36 4.70
N PHE A 118 -1.28 -11.07 4.45
CA PHE A 118 -2.09 -11.64 5.53
C PHE A 118 -1.27 -12.62 6.38
N GLU A 119 -0.51 -13.49 5.75
CA GLU A 119 0.33 -14.47 6.46
C GLU A 119 1.43 -13.77 7.26
N GLN A 120 2.07 -12.76 6.68
CA GLN A 120 3.09 -11.98 7.37
C GLN A 120 2.50 -11.25 8.57
N SER A 121 1.32 -10.68 8.42
CA SER A 121 0.63 -9.97 9.51
C SER A 121 0.30 -10.91 10.67
N LYS A 122 -0.12 -12.14 10.38
CA LYS A 122 -0.39 -13.14 11.41
C LYS A 122 0.88 -13.58 12.12
N ALA A 123 1.98 -13.76 11.37
CA ALA A 123 3.28 -14.12 11.94
C ALA A 123 3.79 -13.04 12.89
N ASP A 124 3.61 -11.77 12.51
CA ASP A 124 4.04 -10.63 13.33
C ASP A 124 3.23 -10.51 14.63
N ARG A 125 1.98 -10.95 14.62
CA ARG A 125 1.12 -10.94 15.80
C ARG A 125 1.31 -12.16 16.69
N GLY A 126 1.80 -13.24 16.09
CA GLY A 126 2.09 -14.47 16.80
C GLY A 126 3.38 -14.39 17.58
#